data_0575c1c2554b32cce58c42a6553cdb55
#
_entry.id   0575c1c2554b32cce58c42a6553cdb55
#
_cell.length_a   1.000
_cell.length_b   1.000
_cell.length_c   1.000
_cell.angle_alpha   90.00
_cell.angle_beta   90.00
_cell.angle_gamma   90.00
#
_symmetry.space_group_name_H-M   'P 1'
#
loop_
_entity.id
_entity.type
_entity.pdbx_description
1 polymer ?
#
loop_
_entity_poly.entity_id
_entity_poly.type
_entity_poly.pdbx_seq_one_letter_code
_entity_poly.pdbx_strand_id
1 'polypeptide(L)'
;MHTSTIRSVLIGLALSVLVAANSAAVAETITYKAVLNAQNQPTPNDSKGTGTAEVTYDTTSKTLTWTINFDGLTGPSTMAHFHGPAAPGANAGVALMIGTNPTSPAKGTATLTDAQAADLQGGRWYINIHTNANRGGEIRGQVVK
;
A
#
# COMPACT_ATOMS: atom_id res chain seq x y z
N MET A 1 21.55 67.12 -53.72
CA MET A 1 20.23 66.54 -53.45
C MET A 1 20.49 65.11 -52.92
N HIS A 2 20.39 64.91 -51.55
CA HIS A 2 20.57 63.61 -50.94
C HIS A 2 19.22 63.14 -50.45
N THR A 3 18.68 62.10 -51.02
CA THR A 3 17.43 61.47 -50.57
C THR A 3 17.78 60.37 -49.60
N SER A 4 17.42 60.54 -48.33
CA SER A 4 17.58 59.58 -47.25
C SER A 4 16.39 58.65 -47.22
N THR A 5 16.59 57.37 -47.46
CA THR A 5 15.55 56.34 -47.39
C THR A 5 15.50 55.75 -45.98
N ILE A 6 14.45 56.01 -45.22
CA ILE A 6 14.22 55.42 -43.89
C ILE A 6 13.65 54.00 -44.10
N ARG A 7 14.36 52.98 -43.65
CA ARG A 7 13.89 51.60 -43.62
C ARG A 7 13.24 51.35 -42.23
N SER A 8 11.93 51.19 -42.24
CA SER A 8 11.16 50.79 -41.05
C SER A 8 11.38 49.28 -40.80
N VAL A 9 11.95 48.93 -39.66
CA VAL A 9 12.07 47.58 -39.19
C VAL A 9 10.84 47.26 -38.31
N LEU A 10 9.98 46.39 -38.81
CA LEU A 10 8.86 45.83 -38.06
C LEU A 10 9.37 44.66 -37.19
N ILE A 11 9.44 44.87 -35.88
CA ILE A 11 9.74 43.80 -34.95
C ILE A 11 8.41 43.10 -34.60
N GLY A 12 8.21 41.92 -35.18
CA GLY A 12 7.08 41.06 -34.86
C GLY A 12 7.28 40.37 -33.49
N LEU A 13 6.47 40.74 -32.51
CA LEU A 13 6.44 40.10 -31.21
C LEU A 13 5.64 38.80 -31.32
N ALA A 14 6.33 37.65 -31.39
CA ALA A 14 5.70 36.34 -31.36
C ALA A 14 5.29 36.00 -29.89
N LEU A 15 4.00 36.05 -29.61
CA LEU A 15 3.44 35.65 -28.30
C LEU A 15 3.33 34.11 -28.27
N SER A 16 4.28 33.45 -27.63
CA SER A 16 4.25 32.00 -27.41
C SER A 16 3.24 31.67 -26.31
N VAL A 17 2.07 31.13 -26.69
CA VAL A 17 1.09 30.62 -25.74
C VAL A 17 1.57 29.25 -25.26
N LEU A 18 2.06 29.18 -24.01
CA LEU A 18 2.42 27.92 -23.37
C LEU A 18 1.11 27.23 -22.92
N VAL A 19 0.64 26.26 -23.67
CA VAL A 19 -0.49 25.41 -23.27
C VAL A 19 0.03 24.42 -22.25
N ALA A 20 -0.23 24.66 -20.96
CA ALA A 20 0.00 23.68 -19.91
C ALA A 20 -0.99 22.53 -20.08
N ALA A 21 -0.52 21.39 -20.56
CA ALA A 21 -1.30 20.15 -20.59
C ALA A 21 -1.50 19.68 -19.14
N ASN A 22 -2.69 19.90 -18.58
CA ASN A 22 -3.10 19.29 -17.31
C ASN A 22 -3.32 17.79 -17.57
N SER A 23 -2.29 16.96 -17.34
CA SER A 23 -2.48 15.51 -17.26
C SER A 23 -3.27 15.21 -15.98
N ALA A 24 -4.57 14.96 -16.11
CA ALA A 24 -5.35 14.38 -15.05
C ALA A 24 -4.72 13.02 -14.69
N ALA A 25 -4.29 12.87 -13.43
CA ALA A 25 -3.83 11.58 -12.94
C ALA A 25 -4.99 10.58 -13.05
N VAL A 26 -4.81 9.53 -13.84
CA VAL A 26 -5.79 8.45 -13.96
C VAL A 26 -5.76 7.69 -12.64
N ALA A 27 -6.93 7.55 -12.01
CA ALA A 27 -7.07 6.70 -10.82
C ALA A 27 -6.69 5.26 -11.18
N GLU A 28 -5.72 4.70 -10.48
CA GLU A 28 -5.30 3.32 -10.65
C GLU A 28 -5.59 2.57 -9.36
N THR A 29 -6.30 1.45 -9.47
CA THR A 29 -6.49 0.52 -8.36
C THR A 29 -5.49 -0.61 -8.49
N ILE A 30 -4.60 -0.73 -7.52
CA ILE A 30 -3.59 -1.78 -7.46
C ILE A 30 -4.08 -2.86 -6.50
N THR A 31 -4.08 -4.12 -6.96
CA THR A 31 -4.46 -5.27 -6.14
C THR A 31 -3.23 -6.02 -5.67
N TYR A 32 -3.22 -6.34 -4.38
CA TYR A 32 -2.20 -7.14 -3.70
C TYR A 32 -2.85 -8.37 -3.08
N LYS A 33 -2.04 -9.40 -2.83
CA LYS A 33 -2.45 -10.62 -2.15
C LYS A 33 -1.46 -10.98 -1.04
N ALA A 34 -1.92 -11.74 -0.06
CA ALA A 34 -1.06 -12.36 0.92
C ALA A 34 -1.56 -13.77 1.24
N VAL A 35 -0.62 -14.70 1.42
CA VAL A 35 -0.88 -16.04 1.95
C VAL A 35 -0.26 -16.10 3.35
N LEU A 36 -1.11 -16.31 4.36
CA LEU A 36 -0.72 -16.30 5.76
C LEU A 36 -0.59 -17.73 6.26
N ASN A 37 0.51 -18.03 6.93
CA ASN A 37 0.75 -19.28 7.64
C ASN A 37 1.81 -19.08 8.74
N ALA A 38 1.97 -20.10 9.59
CA ALA A 38 2.92 -20.07 10.71
C ALA A 38 4.39 -20.12 10.24
N GLN A 39 4.67 -20.72 9.07
CA GLN A 39 6.03 -20.88 8.53
C GLN A 39 6.60 -19.54 8.02
N ASN A 40 5.75 -18.57 7.72
CA ASN A 40 6.17 -17.24 7.30
C ASN A 40 6.60 -16.34 8.48
N GLN A 41 6.43 -16.77 9.73
CA GLN A 41 6.96 -16.08 10.89
C GLN A 41 8.49 -16.16 10.92
N PRO A 42 9.21 -15.10 11.36
CA PRO A 42 10.67 -15.16 11.53
C PRO A 42 11.12 -16.29 12.45
N THR A 43 10.32 -16.59 13.47
CA THR A 43 10.41 -17.79 14.29
C THR A 43 9.14 -18.59 14.08
N PRO A 44 9.16 -19.62 13.20
CA PRO A 44 7.99 -20.45 12.93
C PRO A 44 7.43 -21.10 14.19
N ASN A 45 6.12 -21.31 14.21
CA ASN A 45 5.42 -22.05 15.26
C ASN A 45 4.66 -23.25 14.67
N ASP A 46 4.07 -24.08 15.52
CA ASP A 46 3.42 -25.34 15.12
C ASP A 46 1.94 -25.18 14.71
N SER A 47 1.44 -23.93 14.66
CA SER A 47 0.05 -23.68 14.27
C SER A 47 -0.24 -24.23 12.86
N LYS A 48 -1.43 -24.76 12.72
CA LYS A 48 -2.00 -25.17 11.42
C LYS A 48 -2.89 -24.07 10.82
N GLY A 49 -2.94 -22.92 11.47
CA GLY A 49 -3.66 -21.76 10.99
C GLY A 49 -3.20 -21.32 9.63
N THR A 50 -4.14 -20.94 8.80
CA THR A 50 -3.92 -20.42 7.44
C THR A 50 -4.78 -19.19 7.19
N GLY A 51 -4.38 -18.38 6.23
CA GLY A 51 -5.18 -17.24 5.80
C GLY A 51 -4.81 -16.78 4.40
N THR A 52 -5.72 -16.03 3.82
CA THR A 52 -5.52 -15.31 2.55
C THR A 52 -6.01 -13.89 2.69
N ALA A 53 -5.35 -12.97 2.04
CA ALA A 53 -5.81 -11.59 1.97
C ALA A 53 -5.86 -11.11 0.53
N GLU A 54 -6.88 -10.33 0.24
CA GLU A 54 -6.96 -9.43 -0.90
C GLU A 54 -6.94 -8.00 -0.38
N VAL A 55 -6.03 -7.20 -0.92
CA VAL A 55 -5.82 -5.82 -0.52
C VAL A 55 -5.79 -4.96 -1.77
N THR A 56 -6.64 -3.94 -1.85
CA THR A 56 -6.67 -3.00 -2.95
C THR A 56 -6.22 -1.61 -2.48
N TYR A 57 -5.48 -0.91 -3.32
CA TYR A 57 -5.03 0.46 -3.07
C TYR A 57 -5.40 1.36 -4.24
N ASP A 58 -6.22 2.37 -3.98
CA ASP A 58 -6.55 3.43 -4.95
C ASP A 58 -5.49 4.54 -4.84
N THR A 59 -4.76 4.78 -5.95
CA THR A 59 -3.63 5.72 -5.97
C THR A 59 -4.05 7.19 -5.90
N THR A 60 -5.28 7.51 -6.27
CA THR A 60 -5.80 8.89 -6.26
C THR A 60 -6.32 9.27 -4.89
N SER A 61 -7.20 8.45 -4.31
CA SER A 61 -7.75 8.67 -2.98
C SER A 61 -6.82 8.23 -1.85
N LYS A 62 -5.73 7.52 -2.16
CA LYS A 62 -4.80 6.88 -1.22
C LYS A 62 -5.51 5.90 -0.28
N THR A 63 -6.62 5.34 -0.71
CA THR A 63 -7.45 4.45 0.09
C THR A 63 -7.00 3.01 -0.06
N LEU A 64 -6.65 2.38 1.06
CA LEU A 64 -6.43 0.95 1.19
C LEU A 64 -7.72 0.28 1.63
N THR A 65 -8.09 -0.83 0.99
CA THR A 65 -9.22 -1.68 1.40
C THR A 65 -8.74 -3.12 1.48
N TRP A 66 -9.20 -3.88 2.48
CA TRP A 66 -8.78 -5.27 2.65
C TRP A 66 -9.93 -6.20 3.01
N THR A 67 -9.76 -7.45 2.60
CA THR A 67 -10.54 -8.60 3.08
C THR A 67 -9.55 -9.72 3.40
N ILE A 68 -9.53 -10.16 4.65
CA ILE A 68 -8.61 -11.19 5.15
C ILE A 68 -9.44 -12.35 5.68
N ASN A 69 -9.30 -13.51 5.05
CA ASN A 69 -9.90 -14.75 5.51
C ASN A 69 -8.83 -15.56 6.25
N PHE A 70 -9.19 -16.14 7.38
CA PHE A 70 -8.29 -17.01 8.14
C PHE A 70 -9.10 -18.06 8.91
N ASP A 71 -8.46 -19.19 9.16
CA ASP A 71 -9.05 -20.33 9.88
C ASP A 71 -7.96 -21.18 10.56
N GLY A 72 -8.38 -22.10 11.42
CA GLY A 72 -7.50 -23.09 12.05
C GLY A 72 -6.50 -22.51 13.03
N LEU A 73 -6.74 -21.30 13.58
CA LEU A 73 -5.91 -20.73 14.63
C LEU A 73 -5.99 -21.56 15.91
N THR A 74 -4.95 -21.49 16.76
CA THR A 74 -4.88 -22.21 18.04
C THR A 74 -5.86 -21.68 19.10
N GLY A 75 -6.53 -20.58 18.80
CA GLY A 75 -7.53 -19.95 19.66
C GLY A 75 -8.09 -18.69 19.00
N PRO A 76 -8.98 -17.95 19.69
CA PRO A 76 -9.48 -16.70 19.16
C PRO A 76 -8.35 -15.73 18.84
N SER A 77 -8.47 -15.04 17.70
CA SER A 77 -7.55 -13.96 17.35
C SER A 77 -7.69 -12.82 18.36
N THR A 78 -6.56 -12.25 18.77
CA THR A 78 -6.52 -11.15 19.73
C THR A 78 -6.28 -9.82 19.05
N MET A 79 -5.42 -9.80 18.05
CA MET A 79 -5.08 -8.61 17.26
C MET A 79 -4.69 -9.02 15.83
N ALA A 80 -4.88 -8.11 14.90
CA ALA A 80 -4.30 -8.21 13.56
C ALA A 80 -3.80 -6.85 13.10
N HIS A 81 -2.65 -6.86 12.43
CA HIS A 81 -1.98 -5.66 11.94
C HIS A 81 -1.39 -5.84 10.55
N PHE A 82 -1.30 -4.74 9.81
CA PHE A 82 -0.25 -4.57 8.82
C PHE A 82 1.01 -4.05 9.52
N HIS A 83 2.14 -4.62 9.20
CA HIS A 83 3.46 -4.21 9.64
C HIS A 83 4.32 -3.79 8.45
N GLY A 84 5.27 -2.90 8.67
CA GLY A 84 6.22 -2.47 7.64
C GLY A 84 6.98 -1.21 8.05
N PRO A 85 8.05 -0.87 7.29
CA PRO A 85 8.60 -1.62 6.16
C PRO A 85 9.49 -2.79 6.58
N ALA A 86 9.32 -3.95 5.98
CA ALA A 86 10.19 -5.11 6.16
C ALA A 86 10.18 -6.03 4.92
N ALA A 87 11.33 -6.63 4.62
CA ALA A 87 11.44 -7.73 3.69
C ALA A 87 10.82 -9.01 4.29
N PRO A 88 10.47 -10.03 3.47
CA PRO A 88 10.06 -11.33 3.97
C PRO A 88 11.04 -11.89 5.02
N GLY A 89 10.53 -12.39 6.14
CA GLY A 89 11.34 -12.93 7.24
C GLY A 89 11.91 -11.89 8.21
N ALA A 90 11.83 -10.60 7.92
CA ALA A 90 12.23 -9.54 8.83
C ALA A 90 11.03 -8.95 9.60
N ASN A 91 11.24 -8.47 10.83
CA ASN A 91 10.22 -7.80 11.62
C ASN A 91 10.23 -6.29 11.40
N ALA A 92 9.05 -5.68 11.52
CA ALA A 92 8.85 -4.25 11.57
C ALA A 92 7.76 -3.87 12.58
N GLY A 93 7.68 -2.59 12.90
CA GLY A 93 6.60 -2.03 13.71
C GLY A 93 5.23 -2.10 13.02
N VAL A 94 4.18 -1.81 13.79
CA VAL A 94 2.82 -1.71 13.25
C VAL A 94 2.74 -0.50 12.31
N ALA A 95 2.34 -0.75 11.07
CA ALA A 95 2.07 0.28 10.08
C ALA A 95 0.59 0.71 10.11
N LEU A 96 -0.32 -0.25 10.34
CA LEU A 96 -1.76 -0.02 10.38
C LEU A 96 -2.47 -1.11 11.18
N MET A 97 -3.41 -0.71 12.04
CA MET A 97 -4.29 -1.63 12.76
C MET A 97 -5.33 -2.23 11.82
N ILE A 98 -5.47 -3.55 11.79
CA ILE A 98 -6.58 -4.24 11.13
C ILE A 98 -7.75 -4.39 12.09
N GLY A 99 -7.50 -4.81 13.33
CA GLY A 99 -8.53 -4.90 14.34
C GLY A 99 -8.08 -5.58 15.64
N THR A 100 -8.89 -5.35 16.68
CA THR A 100 -8.82 -6.05 17.96
C THR A 100 -9.86 -7.15 17.97
N ASN A 101 -9.47 -8.36 18.35
CA ASN A 101 -10.30 -9.57 18.30
C ASN A 101 -11.01 -9.76 16.93
N PRO A 102 -10.28 -9.63 15.80
CA PRO A 102 -10.90 -9.73 14.50
C PRO A 102 -11.45 -11.13 14.25
N THR A 103 -12.62 -11.21 13.63
CA THR A 103 -13.20 -12.46 13.14
C THR A 103 -12.97 -12.59 11.64
N SER A 104 -12.94 -13.81 11.13
CA SER A 104 -12.81 -14.06 9.68
C SER A 104 -14.21 -14.03 8.99
N PRO A 105 -14.37 -13.29 7.89
CA PRO A 105 -13.41 -12.41 7.24
C PRO A 105 -13.22 -11.07 7.97
N ALA A 106 -11.96 -10.67 8.20
CA ALA A 106 -11.65 -9.33 8.69
C ALA A 106 -11.60 -8.35 7.51
N LYS A 107 -12.43 -7.31 7.56
CA LYS A 107 -12.55 -6.30 6.50
C LYS A 107 -12.32 -4.91 7.06
N GLY A 108 -11.78 -4.02 6.22
CA GLY A 108 -11.61 -2.63 6.60
C GLY A 108 -11.07 -1.77 5.47
N THR A 109 -10.93 -0.50 5.79
CA THR A 109 -10.39 0.52 4.88
C THR A 109 -9.61 1.56 5.69
N ALA A 110 -8.61 2.18 5.07
CA ALA A 110 -7.85 3.28 5.65
C ALA A 110 -7.23 4.14 4.57
N THR A 111 -6.97 5.40 4.88
CA THR A 111 -6.18 6.28 4.02
C THR A 111 -4.71 6.17 4.41
N LEU A 112 -3.83 5.94 3.44
CA LEU A 112 -2.40 5.83 3.66
C LEU A 112 -1.70 7.19 3.52
N THR A 113 -0.62 7.37 4.27
CA THR A 113 0.37 8.41 3.99
C THR A 113 1.18 8.04 2.75
N ASP A 114 1.89 9.00 2.14
CA ASP A 114 2.75 8.74 0.99
C ASP A 114 3.86 7.73 1.31
N ALA A 115 4.42 7.80 2.52
CA ALA A 115 5.44 6.85 2.98
C ALA A 115 4.86 5.42 3.11
N GLN A 116 3.68 5.27 3.70
CA GLN A 116 2.99 3.99 3.82
C GLN A 116 2.64 3.40 2.44
N ALA A 117 2.16 4.24 1.51
CA ALA A 117 1.87 3.81 0.15
C ALA A 117 3.14 3.36 -0.59
N ALA A 118 4.26 4.06 -0.44
CA ALA A 118 5.55 3.68 -1.04
C ALA A 118 6.06 2.33 -0.48
N ASP A 119 5.91 2.10 0.83
CA ASP A 119 6.29 0.84 1.47
C ASP A 119 5.42 -0.33 1.00
N LEU A 120 4.10 -0.13 0.90
CA LEU A 120 3.17 -1.12 0.37
C LEU A 120 3.50 -1.47 -1.09
N GLN A 121 3.66 -0.45 -1.93
CA GLN A 121 3.98 -0.63 -3.36
C GLN A 121 5.34 -1.29 -3.57
N GLY A 122 6.28 -1.09 -2.64
CA GLY A 122 7.58 -1.76 -2.60
C GLY A 122 7.54 -3.21 -2.10
N GLY A 123 6.36 -3.76 -1.77
CA GLY A 123 6.22 -5.12 -1.23
C GLY A 123 6.79 -5.28 0.18
N ARG A 124 6.92 -4.18 0.92
CA ARG A 124 7.54 -4.14 2.25
C ARG A 124 6.54 -4.21 3.41
N TRP A 125 5.29 -4.54 3.13
CA TRP A 125 4.29 -4.76 4.16
C TRP A 125 3.97 -6.24 4.33
N TYR A 126 3.61 -6.65 5.56
CA TYR A 126 3.07 -7.96 5.85
C TYR A 126 1.88 -7.86 6.80
N ILE A 127 1.00 -8.86 6.72
CA ILE A 127 -0.11 -9.04 7.66
C ILE A 127 0.33 -10.03 8.73
N ASN A 128 0.02 -9.74 9.98
CA ASN A 128 0.24 -10.64 11.12
C ASN A 128 -1.03 -10.75 11.96
N ILE A 129 -1.45 -11.99 12.27
CA ILE A 129 -2.59 -12.29 13.13
C ILE A 129 -2.06 -12.95 14.41
N HIS A 130 -2.51 -12.44 15.55
CA HIS A 130 -2.06 -12.84 16.86
C HIS A 130 -3.14 -13.60 17.62
N THR A 131 -2.73 -14.51 18.50
CA THR A 131 -3.57 -15.21 19.47
C THR A 131 -2.93 -15.18 20.85
N ASN A 132 -3.66 -15.63 21.88
CA ASN A 132 -3.08 -15.72 23.23
C ASN A 132 -1.91 -16.72 23.31
N ALA A 133 -1.95 -17.79 22.51
CA ALA A 133 -0.87 -18.77 22.43
C ALA A 133 0.35 -18.22 21.68
N ASN A 134 0.13 -17.36 20.70
CA ASN A 134 1.17 -16.80 19.82
C ASN A 134 1.07 -15.27 19.81
N ARG A 135 1.45 -14.64 20.92
CA ARG A 135 1.31 -13.18 21.10
C ARG A 135 2.20 -12.35 20.17
N GLY A 136 3.32 -12.91 19.71
CA GLY A 136 4.21 -12.31 18.70
C GLY A 136 3.70 -12.44 17.27
N GLY A 137 2.64 -13.21 17.07
CA GLY A 137 2.02 -13.52 15.78
C GLY A 137 1.92 -15.03 15.56
N GLU A 138 0.76 -15.49 15.16
CA GLU A 138 0.51 -16.90 14.87
C GLU A 138 0.68 -17.20 13.39
N ILE A 139 0.03 -16.44 12.52
CA ILE A 139 0.17 -16.56 11.07
C ILE A 139 0.54 -15.21 10.45
N ARG A 140 1.37 -15.27 9.43
CA ARG A 140 1.91 -14.10 8.73
C ARG A 140 1.93 -14.31 7.22
N GLY A 141 1.73 -13.23 6.45
CA GLY A 141 1.88 -13.22 5.00
C GLY A 141 2.38 -11.88 4.48
N GLN A 142 3.38 -11.92 3.58
CA GLN A 142 3.84 -10.73 2.88
C GLN A 142 2.77 -10.26 1.89
N VAL A 143 2.56 -8.96 1.81
CA VAL A 143 1.59 -8.32 0.89
C VAL A 143 2.30 -8.01 -0.41
N VAL A 144 1.95 -8.72 -1.48
CA VAL A 144 2.62 -8.65 -2.78
C VAL A 144 1.60 -8.53 -3.93
N LYS A 145 2.03 -7.98 -5.07
CA LYS A 145 1.24 -7.92 -6.31
C LYS A 145 1.07 -9.29 -6.92
#